data_545557bddd675013935f443dbee201e3
#
_entry.id   545557bddd675013935f443dbee201e3
#
_cell.length_a   1.000
_cell.length_b   1.000
_cell.length_c   1.000
_cell.angle_alpha   90.00
_cell.angle_beta   90.00
_cell.angle_gamma   90.00
#
_symmetry.space_group_name_H-M   'P 1'
#
loop_
_entity.id
_entity.type
_entity.pdbx_description
1 polymer ?
#
loop_
_entity_poly.entity_id
_entity_poly.type
_entity_poly.pdbx_seq_one_letter_code
_entity_poly.pdbx_strand_id
1 'polypeptide(L)'
;DPAVREAVATLAERGVPVLTVISDIAHSQRAAYIGLDNRAAGRTAGYLIGRFIGAREGKVALIAGSLRYAAHHEREAGFLQVMQEMFPNLTVVGLREGHDDSAKNYRQTRALMDQYRDLAGLYNIGGAADGVARALSERGRDQPVVFVGHGLTPDTRAMLIDGSMDAVITQSPQATLMSCVRIFANLRDKRDLLSGVEVTRSQVIFRDNLP
;
A
#
# COMPACT_ATOMS: atom_id res chain seq x y z
N ASP A 1 -6.98 -2.15 16.05
CA ASP A 1 -7.27 -1.36 17.25
C ASP A 1 -8.41 -2.00 18.05
N PRO A 2 -8.24 -2.28 19.37
CA PRO A 2 -9.28 -2.91 20.20
C PRO A 2 -10.58 -2.12 20.23
N ALA A 3 -10.53 -0.78 20.36
CA ALA A 3 -11.71 0.06 20.41
C ALA A 3 -12.56 -0.01 19.13
N VAL A 4 -11.90 -0.10 17.96
CA VAL A 4 -12.62 -0.26 16.68
C VAL A 4 -13.29 -1.63 16.62
N ARG A 5 -12.63 -2.68 17.11
CA ARG A 5 -13.22 -4.03 17.16
C ARG A 5 -14.45 -4.08 18.08
N GLU A 6 -14.37 -3.43 19.23
CA GLU A 6 -15.47 -3.31 20.18
C GLU A 6 -16.65 -2.53 19.57
N ALA A 7 -16.38 -1.42 18.88
CA ALA A 7 -17.40 -0.67 18.16
C ALA A 7 -18.10 -1.51 17.09
N VAL A 8 -17.35 -2.33 16.33
CA VAL A 8 -17.92 -3.27 15.35
C VAL A 8 -18.81 -4.30 16.03
N ALA A 9 -18.39 -4.87 17.16
CA ALA A 9 -19.20 -5.83 17.92
C ALA A 9 -20.50 -5.20 18.43
N THR A 10 -20.42 -4.01 19.03
CA THR A 10 -21.60 -3.26 19.51
C THR A 10 -22.61 -2.97 18.38
N LEU A 11 -22.12 -2.60 17.19
CA LEU A 11 -22.99 -2.37 16.03
C LEU A 11 -23.64 -3.67 15.54
N ALA A 12 -22.88 -4.76 15.51
CA ALA A 12 -23.39 -6.07 15.11
C ALA A 12 -24.50 -6.58 16.08
N GLU A 13 -24.31 -6.41 17.39
CA GLU A 13 -25.34 -6.74 18.41
C GLU A 13 -26.62 -5.94 18.21
N ARG A 14 -26.53 -4.73 17.68
CA ARG A 14 -27.67 -3.87 17.35
C ARG A 14 -28.26 -4.15 15.96
N GLY A 15 -27.79 -5.18 15.27
CA GLY A 15 -28.25 -5.55 13.94
C GLY A 15 -27.77 -4.60 12.83
N VAL A 16 -26.76 -3.77 13.10
CA VAL A 16 -26.17 -2.85 12.10
C VAL A 16 -24.97 -3.52 11.44
N PRO A 17 -25.06 -3.90 10.15
CA PRO A 17 -23.96 -4.55 9.45
C PRO A 17 -22.81 -3.57 9.21
N VAL A 18 -21.58 -4.02 9.46
CA VAL A 18 -20.35 -3.24 9.23
C VAL A 18 -19.53 -3.91 8.16
N LEU A 19 -19.02 -3.12 7.20
CA LEU A 19 -18.03 -3.54 6.23
C LEU A 19 -16.70 -2.87 6.55
N THR A 20 -15.60 -3.61 6.43
CA THR A 20 -14.25 -3.05 6.46
C THR A 20 -13.75 -2.86 5.03
N VAL A 21 -13.08 -1.73 4.78
CA VAL A 21 -12.61 -1.35 3.44
C VAL A 21 -11.12 -1.02 3.47
N ILE A 22 -10.37 -1.52 2.48
CA ILE A 22 -8.92 -1.31 2.30
C ILE A 22 -8.07 -2.02 3.36
N SER A 23 -8.35 -1.82 4.64
CA SER A 23 -7.68 -2.49 5.74
C SER A 23 -8.70 -3.26 6.57
N ASP A 24 -8.43 -4.53 6.82
CA ASP A 24 -9.34 -5.40 7.53
C ASP A 24 -9.17 -5.33 9.06
N ILE A 25 -10.19 -5.78 9.77
CA ILE A 25 -10.17 -6.04 11.21
C ILE A 25 -10.45 -7.54 11.38
N ALA A 26 -9.40 -8.33 11.28
CA ALA A 26 -9.51 -9.78 11.41
C ALA A 26 -10.15 -10.18 12.75
N HIS A 27 -10.93 -11.27 12.72
CA HIS A 27 -11.65 -11.80 13.89
C HIS A 27 -12.62 -10.79 14.56
N SER A 28 -13.16 -9.83 13.78
CA SER A 28 -14.25 -8.96 14.19
C SER A 28 -15.60 -9.51 13.71
N GLN A 29 -16.70 -8.94 14.24
CA GLN A 29 -18.07 -9.26 13.80
C GLN A 29 -18.50 -8.44 12.57
N ARG A 30 -17.54 -8.04 11.72
CA ARG A 30 -17.85 -7.38 10.44
C ARG A 30 -18.58 -8.33 9.51
N ALA A 31 -19.49 -7.81 8.69
CA ALA A 31 -20.21 -8.62 7.70
C ALA A 31 -19.31 -9.06 6.56
N ALA A 32 -18.46 -8.15 6.05
CA ALA A 32 -17.48 -8.48 5.01
C ALA A 32 -16.28 -7.50 5.01
N TYR A 33 -15.22 -7.91 4.32
CA TYR A 33 -14.08 -7.07 3.95
C TYR A 33 -14.05 -6.85 2.43
N ILE A 34 -13.83 -5.61 2.02
CA ILE A 34 -13.65 -5.22 0.63
C ILE A 34 -12.30 -4.51 0.47
N GLY A 35 -11.39 -5.13 -0.21
CA GLY A 35 -10.05 -4.59 -0.43
C GLY A 35 -9.18 -5.54 -1.20
N LEU A 36 -7.93 -5.15 -1.39
CA LEU A 36 -6.91 -5.96 -2.03
C LEU A 36 -6.52 -7.15 -1.14
N ASP A 37 -5.99 -8.19 -1.78
CA ASP A 37 -5.00 -9.04 -1.13
C ASP A 37 -3.74 -8.20 -0.90
N ASN A 38 -3.63 -7.66 0.32
CA ASN A 38 -2.54 -6.76 0.68
C ASN A 38 -1.18 -7.45 0.69
N ARG A 39 -1.14 -8.76 1.00
CA ARG A 39 0.10 -9.55 0.92
C ARG A 39 0.56 -9.69 -0.53
N ALA A 40 -0.34 -10.01 -1.46
CA ALA A 40 -0.04 -10.06 -2.88
C ALA A 40 0.38 -8.68 -3.42
N ALA A 41 -0.24 -7.58 -2.96
CA ALA A 41 0.15 -6.23 -3.34
C ALA A 41 1.57 -5.89 -2.85
N GLY A 42 1.95 -6.29 -1.63
CA GLY A 42 3.31 -6.16 -1.12
C GLY A 42 4.33 -6.97 -1.93
N ARG A 43 3.99 -8.22 -2.28
CA ARG A 43 4.82 -9.04 -3.18
C ARG A 43 5.02 -8.37 -4.54
N THR A 44 3.95 -7.79 -5.10
CA THR A 44 4.02 -7.03 -6.37
C THR A 44 4.97 -5.84 -6.25
N ALA A 45 4.89 -5.05 -5.18
CA ALA A 45 5.80 -3.93 -4.96
C ALA A 45 7.27 -4.37 -4.89
N GLY A 46 7.57 -5.42 -4.13
CA GLY A 46 8.92 -5.98 -4.02
C GLY A 46 9.42 -6.52 -5.36
N TYR A 47 8.56 -7.22 -6.11
CA TYR A 47 8.90 -7.70 -7.44
C TYR A 47 9.25 -6.55 -8.39
N LEU A 48 8.44 -5.48 -8.43
CA LEU A 48 8.71 -4.32 -9.27
C LEU A 48 10.02 -3.63 -8.89
N ILE A 49 10.24 -3.36 -7.61
CA ILE A 49 11.47 -2.72 -7.12
C ILE A 49 12.68 -3.58 -7.48
N GLY A 50 12.63 -4.88 -7.20
CA GLY A 50 13.75 -5.77 -7.51
C GLY A 50 14.03 -5.86 -9.01
N ARG A 51 13.00 -5.91 -9.85
CA ARG A 51 13.16 -5.94 -11.32
C ARG A 51 13.72 -4.64 -11.89
N PHE A 52 13.30 -3.48 -11.36
CA PHE A 52 13.78 -2.19 -11.82
C PHE A 52 15.22 -1.90 -11.38
N ILE A 53 15.61 -2.34 -10.18
CA ILE A 53 17.01 -2.26 -9.74
C ILE A 53 17.90 -3.21 -10.55
N GLY A 54 17.37 -4.39 -10.91
CA GLY A 54 18.09 -5.40 -11.69
C GLY A 54 19.19 -6.09 -10.89
N ALA A 55 20.34 -6.32 -11.53
CA ALA A 55 21.47 -7.04 -10.93
C ALA A 55 22.31 -6.19 -9.96
N ARG A 56 22.02 -4.89 -9.80
CA ARG A 56 22.73 -4.03 -8.84
C ARG A 56 22.53 -4.53 -7.42
N GLU A 57 23.59 -4.51 -6.63
CA GLU A 57 23.49 -4.60 -5.19
C GLU A 57 22.97 -3.26 -4.62
N GLY A 58 22.27 -3.31 -3.49
CA GLY A 58 21.79 -2.08 -2.86
C GLY A 58 20.88 -2.32 -1.67
N LYS A 59 20.52 -1.22 -1.04
CA LYS A 59 19.59 -1.22 0.09
C LYS A 59 18.18 -0.84 -0.37
N VAL A 60 17.18 -1.46 0.24
CA VAL A 60 15.78 -1.14 0.01
C VAL A 60 15.10 -0.85 1.33
N ALA A 61 14.37 0.26 1.40
CA ALA A 61 13.68 0.68 2.61
C ALA A 61 12.17 0.77 2.39
N LEU A 62 11.41 0.72 3.50
CA LEU A 62 9.96 0.83 3.51
C LEU A 62 9.53 2.01 4.39
N ILE A 63 8.46 2.71 3.95
CA ILE A 63 7.76 3.72 4.74
C ILE A 63 6.29 3.34 4.82
N ALA A 64 5.78 3.19 6.03
CA ALA A 64 4.37 2.89 6.28
C ALA A 64 3.67 4.08 6.96
N GLY A 65 2.35 4.17 6.80
CA GLY A 65 1.56 5.09 7.61
C GLY A 65 1.59 4.64 9.07
N SER A 66 1.06 3.46 9.34
CA SER A 66 1.17 2.82 10.65
C SER A 66 1.07 1.30 10.53
N LEU A 67 1.89 0.59 11.31
CA LEU A 67 1.82 -0.88 11.44
C LEU A 67 0.59 -1.36 12.23
N ARG A 68 -0.18 -0.45 12.81
CA ARG A 68 -1.50 -0.76 13.39
C ARG A 68 -2.54 -1.15 12.33
N TYR A 69 -2.35 -0.74 11.06
CA TYR A 69 -3.22 -1.14 9.96
C TYR A 69 -2.81 -2.51 9.44
N ALA A 70 -3.74 -3.46 9.47
CA ALA A 70 -3.52 -4.83 8.96
C ALA A 70 -2.99 -4.81 7.51
N ALA A 71 -3.55 -3.94 6.66
CA ALA A 71 -3.10 -3.78 5.29
C ALA A 71 -1.61 -3.44 5.17
N HIS A 72 -1.09 -2.54 6.04
CA HIS A 72 0.32 -2.17 6.00
C HIS A 72 1.23 -3.30 6.44
N HIS A 73 0.83 -4.02 7.48
CA HIS A 73 1.58 -5.18 7.96
C HIS A 73 1.60 -6.34 6.93
N GLU A 74 0.46 -6.60 6.30
CA GLU A 74 0.37 -7.61 5.23
C GLU A 74 1.20 -7.25 4.00
N ARG A 75 1.20 -5.96 3.59
CA ARG A 75 2.05 -5.46 2.50
C ARG A 75 3.53 -5.59 2.82
N GLU A 76 3.95 -5.22 4.03
CA GLU A 76 5.31 -5.43 4.51
C GLU A 76 5.70 -6.90 4.43
N ALA A 77 4.89 -7.79 5.00
CA ALA A 77 5.17 -9.23 5.01
C ALA A 77 5.31 -9.81 3.59
N GLY A 78 4.42 -9.42 2.66
CA GLY A 78 4.50 -9.82 1.26
C GLY A 78 5.75 -9.31 0.56
N PHE A 79 6.12 -8.05 0.83
CA PHE A 79 7.32 -7.42 0.30
C PHE A 79 8.59 -8.15 0.77
N LEU A 80 8.74 -8.36 2.08
CA LEU A 80 9.89 -9.04 2.66
C LEU A 80 10.04 -10.45 2.10
N GLN A 81 8.92 -11.16 1.94
CA GLN A 81 8.93 -12.52 1.41
C GLN A 81 9.49 -12.55 -0.02
N VAL A 82 9.02 -11.71 -0.94
CA VAL A 82 9.50 -11.74 -2.33
C VAL A 82 10.94 -11.26 -2.46
N MET A 83 11.35 -10.29 -1.64
CA MET A 83 12.75 -9.84 -1.61
C MET A 83 13.68 -10.99 -1.22
N GLN A 84 13.33 -11.75 -0.20
CA GLN A 84 14.11 -12.91 0.25
C GLN A 84 14.12 -14.05 -0.79
N GLU A 85 12.98 -14.31 -1.43
CA GLU A 85 12.84 -15.40 -2.41
C GLU A 85 13.57 -15.13 -3.73
N MET A 86 13.57 -13.87 -4.20
CA MET A 86 13.91 -13.57 -5.60
C MET A 86 15.06 -12.59 -5.79
N PHE A 87 15.38 -11.77 -4.79
CA PHE A 87 16.36 -10.68 -4.93
C PHE A 87 17.43 -10.69 -3.82
N PRO A 88 18.26 -11.75 -3.74
CA PRO A 88 19.29 -11.87 -2.71
C PRO A 88 20.38 -10.80 -2.77
N ASN A 89 20.50 -10.11 -3.91
CA ASN A 89 21.41 -8.97 -4.11
C ASN A 89 20.92 -7.68 -3.42
N LEU A 90 19.67 -7.66 -2.95
CA LEU A 90 19.08 -6.49 -2.30
C LEU A 90 18.88 -6.74 -0.81
N THR A 91 19.33 -5.82 0.02
CA THR A 91 19.15 -5.90 1.47
C THR A 91 18.04 -4.97 1.92
N VAL A 92 17.01 -5.51 2.56
CA VAL A 92 15.98 -4.68 3.19
C VAL A 92 16.50 -4.13 4.52
N VAL A 93 16.60 -2.81 4.64
CA VAL A 93 17.20 -2.13 5.81
C VAL A 93 16.19 -1.67 6.85
N GLY A 94 14.93 -2.04 6.66
CA GLY A 94 13.87 -1.86 7.64
C GLY A 94 12.76 -0.94 7.18
N LEU A 95 11.80 -0.76 8.08
CA LEU A 95 10.61 0.03 7.90
C LEU A 95 10.62 1.25 8.82
N ARG A 96 10.08 2.36 8.35
CA ARG A 96 9.82 3.58 9.12
C ARG A 96 8.33 3.90 9.12
N GLU A 97 7.80 4.36 10.24
CA GLU A 97 6.42 4.85 10.32
C GLU A 97 6.39 6.36 10.09
N GLY A 98 5.72 6.77 9.02
CA GLY A 98 5.55 8.17 8.63
C GLY A 98 4.17 8.75 9.00
N HIS A 99 3.23 7.90 9.44
CA HIS A 99 1.86 8.26 9.84
C HIS A 99 1.06 8.98 8.75
N ASP A 100 1.35 8.68 7.48
CA ASP A 100 0.74 9.32 6.31
C ASP A 100 0.89 10.88 6.35
N ASP A 101 1.98 11.35 6.95
CA ASP A 101 2.35 12.76 7.08
C ASP A 101 3.53 13.08 6.14
N SER A 102 3.32 14.03 5.23
CA SER A 102 4.31 14.40 4.21
C SER A 102 5.63 14.88 4.80
N ALA A 103 5.58 15.68 5.88
CA ALA A 103 6.78 16.20 6.53
C ALA A 103 7.56 15.08 7.26
N LYS A 104 6.84 14.11 7.84
CA LYS A 104 7.49 12.94 8.46
C LYS A 104 8.09 12.03 7.39
N ASN A 105 7.35 11.71 6.32
CA ASN A 105 7.85 10.90 5.21
C ASN A 105 9.11 11.52 4.60
N TYR A 106 9.11 12.84 4.42
CA TYR A 106 10.29 13.58 3.97
C TYR A 106 11.48 13.36 4.92
N ARG A 107 11.31 13.61 6.24
CA ARG A 107 12.38 13.43 7.22
C ARG A 107 12.89 11.99 7.29
N GLN A 108 11.99 11.00 7.26
CA GLN A 108 12.35 9.58 7.28
C GLN A 108 13.14 9.19 6.03
N THR A 109 12.73 9.68 4.86
CA THR A 109 13.43 9.43 3.59
C THR A 109 14.82 10.06 3.60
N ARG A 110 14.95 11.31 4.08
CA ARG A 110 16.26 11.98 4.24
C ARG A 110 17.18 11.17 5.15
N ALA A 111 16.69 10.75 6.31
CA ALA A 111 17.46 9.96 7.25
C ALA A 111 17.92 8.61 6.66
N LEU A 112 17.06 7.95 5.89
CA LEU A 112 17.41 6.71 5.18
C LEU A 112 18.51 6.95 4.13
N MET A 113 18.42 8.02 3.36
CA MET A 113 19.45 8.37 2.37
C MET A 113 20.80 8.75 3.00
N ASP A 114 20.77 9.41 4.16
CA ASP A 114 21.99 9.75 4.90
C ASP A 114 22.64 8.52 5.52
N GLN A 115 21.83 7.60 6.04
CA GLN A 115 22.27 6.35 6.66
C GLN A 115 22.78 5.33 5.62
N TYR A 116 22.11 5.26 4.46
CA TYR A 116 22.39 4.27 3.41
C TYR A 116 22.70 4.97 2.08
N ARG A 117 23.99 5.18 1.81
CA ARG A 117 24.44 5.83 0.56
C ARG A 117 24.12 4.99 -0.67
N ASP A 118 24.01 3.68 -0.51
CA ASP A 118 23.64 2.69 -1.51
C ASP A 118 22.14 2.37 -1.54
N LEU A 119 21.27 3.28 -1.02
CA LEU A 119 19.81 3.14 -1.11
C LEU A 119 19.39 3.11 -2.58
N ALA A 120 18.88 1.99 -3.03
CA ALA A 120 18.50 1.70 -4.41
C ALA A 120 17.00 1.64 -4.65
N GLY A 121 16.21 1.37 -3.60
CA GLY A 121 14.76 1.29 -3.69
C GLY A 121 14.04 1.76 -2.43
N LEU A 122 12.83 2.29 -2.63
CA LEU A 122 11.94 2.71 -1.56
C LEU A 122 10.50 2.30 -1.86
N TYR A 123 9.88 1.63 -0.90
CA TYR A 123 8.48 1.24 -0.94
C TYR A 123 7.67 2.08 0.04
N ASN A 124 6.80 2.96 -0.47
CA ASN A 124 5.82 3.68 0.36
C ASN A 124 4.54 2.86 0.46
N ILE A 125 4.36 2.21 1.60
CA ILE A 125 3.22 1.32 1.88
C ILE A 125 1.93 2.11 2.11
N GLY A 126 2.04 3.32 2.66
CA GLY A 126 0.92 4.19 3.04
C GLY A 126 0.72 5.37 2.10
N GLY A 127 0.17 6.45 2.65
CA GLY A 127 -0.04 7.73 1.97
C GLY A 127 1.16 8.68 2.00
N ALA A 128 0.91 9.95 1.69
CA ALA A 128 1.89 11.05 1.73
C ALA A 128 3.18 10.74 0.94
N ALA A 129 3.02 10.21 -0.27
CA ALA A 129 4.12 9.90 -1.19
C ALA A 129 4.91 11.15 -1.63
N ASP A 130 4.29 12.32 -1.61
CA ASP A 130 4.89 13.62 -1.92
C ASP A 130 6.09 13.95 -1.05
N GLY A 131 6.03 13.63 0.25
CA GLY A 131 7.15 13.79 1.17
C GLY A 131 8.36 12.94 0.76
N VAL A 132 8.11 11.71 0.33
CA VAL A 132 9.14 10.80 -0.18
C VAL A 132 9.74 11.34 -1.48
N ALA A 133 8.91 11.64 -2.46
CA ALA A 133 9.35 12.15 -3.77
C ALA A 133 10.20 13.40 -3.64
N ARG A 134 9.77 14.37 -2.80
CA ARG A 134 10.54 15.59 -2.52
C ARG A 134 11.93 15.28 -1.96
N ALA A 135 12.03 14.38 -0.98
CA ALA A 135 13.32 14.01 -0.41
C ALA A 135 14.24 13.32 -1.45
N LEU A 136 13.68 12.43 -2.27
CA LEU A 136 14.44 11.75 -3.32
C LEU A 136 14.93 12.70 -4.40
N SER A 137 14.13 13.71 -4.78
CA SER A 137 14.51 14.71 -5.80
C SER A 137 15.72 15.56 -5.40
N GLU A 138 15.89 15.81 -4.08
CA GLU A 138 17.01 16.58 -3.55
C GLU A 138 18.35 15.82 -3.57
N ARG A 139 18.34 14.49 -3.77
CA ARG A 139 19.58 13.68 -3.85
C ARG A 139 20.34 13.85 -5.17
N GLY A 140 19.65 14.34 -6.21
CA GLY A 140 20.19 14.34 -7.57
C GLY A 140 19.98 13.02 -8.31
N ARG A 141 20.19 13.04 -9.63
CA ARG A 141 19.90 11.90 -10.52
C ARG A 141 21.04 10.89 -10.67
N ASP A 142 22.20 11.15 -10.07
CA ASP A 142 23.39 10.30 -10.24
C ASP A 142 23.24 8.90 -9.62
N GLN A 143 22.32 8.76 -8.68
CA GLN A 143 21.99 7.48 -8.05
C GLN A 143 20.46 7.36 -7.92
N PRO A 144 19.76 6.94 -8.97
CA PRO A 144 18.31 6.82 -8.95
C PRO A 144 17.87 5.77 -7.94
N VAL A 145 16.87 6.14 -7.13
CA VAL A 145 16.19 5.25 -6.20
C VAL A 145 14.85 4.85 -6.81
N VAL A 146 14.63 3.57 -7.02
CA VAL A 146 13.34 3.06 -7.50
C VAL A 146 12.27 3.31 -6.45
N PHE A 147 11.21 4.00 -6.83
CA PHE A 147 10.15 4.40 -5.92
C PHE A 147 8.79 3.83 -6.33
N VAL A 148 8.23 2.98 -5.48
CA VAL A 148 6.90 2.37 -5.66
C VAL A 148 6.00 2.73 -4.47
N GLY A 149 4.74 3.08 -4.75
CA GLY A 149 3.76 3.44 -3.72
C GLY A 149 2.37 2.86 -3.96
N HIS A 150 1.42 3.29 -3.14
CA HIS A 150 0.03 2.88 -3.20
C HIS A 150 -0.93 4.05 -3.42
N GLY A 151 -2.03 3.75 -4.12
CA GLY A 151 -3.14 4.68 -4.34
C GLY A 151 -2.88 5.66 -5.47
N LEU A 152 -3.71 5.62 -6.51
CA LEU A 152 -3.67 6.62 -7.59
C LEU A 152 -4.45 7.86 -7.14
N THR A 153 -3.72 8.85 -6.65
CA THR A 153 -4.21 10.18 -6.24
C THR A 153 -3.74 11.23 -7.24
N PRO A 154 -4.24 12.48 -7.19
CA PRO A 154 -3.66 13.56 -8.00
C PRO A 154 -2.14 13.70 -7.84
N ASP A 155 -1.64 13.57 -6.60
CA ASP A 155 -0.20 13.70 -6.31
C ASP A 155 0.61 12.54 -6.90
N THR A 156 0.20 11.28 -6.67
CA THR A 156 0.92 10.12 -7.22
C THR A 156 0.80 10.06 -8.75
N ARG A 157 -0.31 10.55 -9.33
CA ARG A 157 -0.44 10.73 -10.77
C ARG A 157 0.59 11.74 -11.32
N ALA A 158 0.74 12.88 -10.66
CA ALA A 158 1.74 13.87 -11.04
C ALA A 158 3.16 13.31 -10.97
N MET A 159 3.47 12.54 -9.91
CA MET A 159 4.77 11.89 -9.73
C MET A 159 5.07 10.82 -10.79
N LEU A 160 4.06 10.08 -11.27
CA LEU A 160 4.25 9.15 -12.39
C LEU A 160 4.55 9.92 -13.69
N ILE A 161 3.90 11.07 -13.91
CA ILE A 161 4.08 11.89 -15.11
C ILE A 161 5.48 12.52 -15.14
N ASP A 162 5.95 13.08 -14.03
CA ASP A 162 7.25 13.73 -13.93
C ASP A 162 8.43 12.76 -13.70
N GLY A 163 8.13 11.49 -13.45
CA GLY A 163 9.11 10.42 -13.26
C GLY A 163 9.75 10.39 -11.86
N SER A 164 9.20 11.08 -10.88
CA SER A 164 9.66 10.99 -9.49
C SER A 164 9.15 9.73 -8.77
N MET A 165 8.21 9.01 -9.38
CA MET A 165 7.70 7.71 -8.95
C MET A 165 7.64 6.75 -10.14
N ASP A 166 8.09 5.50 -9.96
CA ASP A 166 8.16 4.50 -11.02
C ASP A 166 6.85 3.74 -11.23
N ALA A 167 6.14 3.43 -10.14
CA ALA A 167 4.87 2.71 -10.21
C ALA A 167 3.97 2.96 -9.00
N VAL A 168 2.68 2.86 -9.22
CA VAL A 168 1.64 2.89 -8.17
C VAL A 168 0.83 1.61 -8.23
N ILE A 169 0.66 0.97 -7.08
CA ILE A 169 -0.28 -0.14 -6.92
C ILE A 169 -1.60 0.43 -6.39
N THR A 170 -2.68 0.18 -7.08
CA THR A 170 -3.98 0.75 -6.74
C THR A 170 -5.13 -0.24 -6.91
N GLN A 171 -6.31 0.16 -6.50
CA GLN A 171 -7.59 -0.50 -6.77
C GLN A 171 -8.60 0.55 -7.20
N SER A 172 -9.65 0.14 -7.89
CA SER A 172 -10.73 1.05 -8.29
C SER A 172 -11.57 1.47 -7.06
N PRO A 173 -11.59 2.76 -6.67
CA PRO A 173 -12.46 3.23 -5.61
C PRO A 173 -13.94 3.04 -5.94
N GLN A 174 -14.31 3.23 -7.20
CA GLN A 174 -15.68 3.05 -7.68
C GLN A 174 -16.13 1.59 -7.54
N ALA A 175 -15.32 0.62 -8.01
CA ALA A 175 -15.62 -0.79 -7.87
C ALA A 175 -15.72 -1.20 -6.39
N THR A 176 -14.85 -0.67 -5.54
CA THR A 176 -14.88 -0.89 -4.09
C THR A 176 -16.20 -0.39 -3.47
N LEU A 177 -16.61 0.84 -3.77
CA LEU A 177 -17.86 1.40 -3.26
C LEU A 177 -19.09 0.65 -3.80
N MET A 178 -19.09 0.30 -5.10
CA MET A 178 -20.19 -0.48 -5.70
C MET A 178 -20.30 -1.87 -5.07
N SER A 179 -19.19 -2.50 -4.74
CA SER A 179 -19.16 -3.77 -4.00
C SER A 179 -19.78 -3.63 -2.61
N CYS A 180 -19.46 -2.54 -1.88
CA CYS A 180 -20.10 -2.24 -0.60
C CYS A 180 -21.62 -2.08 -0.72
N VAL A 181 -22.09 -1.28 -1.70
CA VAL A 181 -23.51 -1.09 -1.97
C VAL A 181 -24.20 -2.42 -2.30
N ARG A 182 -23.55 -3.25 -3.12
CA ARG A 182 -24.08 -4.59 -3.50
C ARG A 182 -24.22 -5.48 -2.27
N ILE A 183 -23.22 -5.51 -1.38
CA ILE A 183 -23.27 -6.32 -0.15
C ILE A 183 -24.42 -5.86 0.74
N PHE A 184 -24.61 -4.56 0.95
CA PHE A 184 -25.74 -4.06 1.75
C PHE A 184 -27.10 -4.39 1.10
N ALA A 185 -27.20 -4.31 -0.23
CA ALA A 185 -28.41 -4.74 -0.95
C ALA A 185 -28.67 -6.24 -0.77
N ASN A 186 -27.64 -7.09 -0.88
CA ASN A 186 -27.77 -8.53 -0.66
C ASN A 186 -28.21 -8.85 0.77
N LEU A 187 -27.64 -8.16 1.78
CA LEU A 187 -28.06 -8.31 3.18
C LEU A 187 -29.53 -7.95 3.38
N ARG A 188 -29.97 -6.81 2.85
CA ARG A 188 -31.37 -6.38 2.91
C ARG A 188 -32.30 -7.40 2.25
N ASP A 189 -31.93 -7.90 1.10
CA ASP A 189 -32.75 -8.80 0.26
C ASP A 189 -32.59 -10.28 0.69
N LYS A 190 -31.84 -10.57 1.75
CA LYS A 190 -31.54 -11.92 2.27
C LYS A 190 -30.95 -12.86 1.21
N ARG A 191 -30.11 -12.34 0.32
CA ARG A 191 -29.35 -13.10 -0.67
C ARG A 191 -27.99 -13.54 -0.12
N ASP A 192 -27.31 -14.39 -0.88
CA ASP A 192 -25.89 -14.66 -0.60
C ASP A 192 -25.09 -13.35 -0.56
N LEU A 193 -24.28 -13.17 0.50
CA LEU A 193 -23.60 -11.91 0.81
C LEU A 193 -22.74 -11.40 -0.35
N LEU A 194 -22.04 -12.30 -1.03
CA LEU A 194 -21.11 -11.98 -2.09
C LEU A 194 -21.69 -12.13 -3.50
N SER A 195 -22.99 -12.41 -3.63
CA SER A 195 -23.64 -12.55 -4.93
C SER A 195 -23.50 -11.27 -5.78
N GLY A 196 -22.83 -11.39 -6.94
CA GLY A 196 -22.61 -10.28 -7.87
C GLY A 196 -21.61 -9.23 -7.35
N VAL A 197 -20.83 -9.55 -6.32
CA VAL A 197 -19.75 -8.70 -5.82
C VAL A 197 -18.48 -9.00 -6.63
N GLU A 198 -17.86 -7.95 -7.17
CA GLU A 198 -16.60 -8.12 -7.90
C GLU A 198 -15.43 -8.30 -6.93
N VAL A 199 -14.54 -9.24 -7.26
CA VAL A 199 -13.29 -9.43 -6.53
C VAL A 199 -12.40 -8.22 -6.78
N THR A 200 -11.99 -7.55 -5.71
CA THR A 200 -11.06 -6.42 -5.81
C THR A 200 -9.69 -6.90 -6.29
N ARG A 201 -9.24 -6.37 -7.42
CA ARG A 201 -7.95 -6.70 -8.01
C ARG A 201 -7.00 -5.52 -7.90
N SER A 202 -5.73 -5.81 -7.62
CA SER A 202 -4.67 -4.80 -7.71
C SER A 202 -4.39 -4.45 -9.18
N GLN A 203 -4.19 -3.17 -9.44
CA GLN A 203 -3.72 -2.64 -10.70
C GLN A 203 -2.35 -2.00 -10.47
N VAL A 204 -1.43 -2.21 -11.40
CA VAL A 204 -0.15 -1.51 -11.43
C VAL A 204 -0.24 -0.42 -12.48
N ILE A 205 -0.06 0.81 -12.02
CA ILE A 205 -0.12 2.00 -12.88
C ILE A 205 1.29 2.55 -13.04
N PHE A 206 1.67 2.73 -14.28
CA PHE A 206 2.85 3.44 -14.74
C PHE A 206 2.44 4.74 -15.44
N ARG A 207 3.41 5.56 -15.83
CA ARG A 207 3.14 6.78 -16.60
C ARG A 207 2.32 6.51 -17.88
N ASP A 208 2.65 5.43 -18.59
CA ASP A 208 2.13 5.19 -19.94
C ASP A 208 0.79 4.41 -19.95
N ASN A 209 0.29 3.96 -18.79
CA ASN A 209 -1.04 3.34 -18.65
C ASN A 209 -1.96 4.08 -17.66
N LEU A 210 -1.69 5.37 -17.44
CA LEU A 210 -2.56 6.23 -16.65
C LEU A 210 -3.98 6.26 -17.22
N PRO A 211 -5.02 6.11 -16.35
CA PRO A 211 -6.43 6.19 -16.79
C PRO A 211 -6.84 7.63 -17.09
#